data_9c4bd7bd06ade24c09fcfba3a6256e2c
#
_entry.id   9c4bd7bd06ade24c09fcfba3a6256e2c
#
_cell.length_a   1.000
_cell.length_b   1.000
_cell.length_c   1.000
_cell.angle_alpha   90.00
_cell.angle_beta   90.00
_cell.angle_gamma   90.00
#
_symmetry.space_group_name_H-M   'P 1'
#
loop_
_entity.id
_entity.type
_entity.pdbx_description
1 polymer ?
#
loop_
_entity_poly.entity_id
_entity_poly.type
_entity_poly.pdbx_seq_one_letter_code
_entity_poly.pdbx_strand_id
1 'polypeptide(L)'
;MWTAVSDLGDAAMTLPLAVVCIAWLTRSTAGRRHAASWALMLAAGMALVGATKMLYAGCGVQIRPIHFRVISGHTMLASAVWPMVCVLALSGGVQPRASSPRSLPLGVGLALGALIGVARVFDDAHTPSEVVAGWLVGSAVALAFMWRHGTPRVDARYRALVAGSLLAVSAAAYGRHAPIQAAIELYSPFLCGRFAFQP
;
A
#
# COMPACT_ATOMS: atom_id res chain seq x y z
N MET A 1 13.79 6.47 15.12
CA MET A 1 13.46 5.02 15.06
C MET A 1 12.16 4.78 14.28
N TRP A 2 11.09 5.49 14.57
CA TRP A 2 9.81 5.31 13.87
C TRP A 2 9.87 5.68 12.39
N THR A 3 10.63 6.72 12.03
CA THR A 3 10.84 7.13 10.64
C THR A 3 11.34 5.99 9.75
N ALA A 4 12.30 5.18 10.24
CA ALA A 4 12.83 4.03 9.52
C ALA A 4 11.75 2.95 9.24
N VAL A 5 10.78 2.78 10.14
CA VAL A 5 9.62 1.89 9.93
C VAL A 5 8.63 2.54 8.98
N SER A 6 8.42 3.84 9.12
CA SER A 6 7.53 4.65 8.27
C SER A 6 7.95 4.61 6.79
N ASP A 7 9.27 4.64 6.50
CA ASP A 7 9.84 4.58 5.15
C ASP A 7 9.43 3.31 4.38
N LEU A 8 9.14 2.21 5.09
CA LEU A 8 8.63 0.98 4.46
C LEU A 8 7.23 1.16 3.85
N GLY A 9 6.51 2.21 4.20
CA GLY A 9 5.21 2.57 3.64
C GLY A 9 5.26 3.67 2.58
N ASP A 10 6.44 4.27 2.34
CA ASP A 10 6.55 5.34 1.35
C ASP A 10 6.20 4.84 -0.06
N ALA A 11 5.62 5.73 -0.86
CA ALA A 11 5.26 5.42 -2.23
C ALA A 11 6.49 5.13 -3.11
N ALA A 12 7.65 5.75 -2.80
CA ALA A 12 8.90 5.47 -3.49
C ALA A 12 9.38 4.03 -3.30
N MET A 13 8.95 3.35 -2.24
CA MET A 13 9.24 1.95 -1.98
C MET A 13 8.09 1.04 -2.42
N THR A 14 6.87 1.36 -2.02
CA THR A 14 5.71 0.48 -2.22
C THR A 14 5.27 0.40 -3.68
N LEU A 15 5.38 1.47 -4.47
CA LEU A 15 4.99 1.44 -5.89
C LEU A 15 5.96 0.60 -6.76
N PRO A 16 7.29 0.70 -6.65
CA PRO A 16 8.18 -0.23 -7.34
C PRO A 16 7.95 -1.69 -6.91
N LEU A 17 7.70 -1.96 -5.62
CA LEU A 17 7.32 -3.30 -5.15
C LEU A 17 6.02 -3.77 -5.78
N ALA A 18 5.02 -2.89 -5.90
CA ALA A 18 3.77 -3.22 -6.57
C ALA A 18 3.99 -3.58 -8.05
N VAL A 19 4.86 -2.86 -8.76
CA VAL A 19 5.22 -3.18 -10.15
C VAL A 19 5.85 -4.57 -10.24
N VAL A 20 6.78 -4.91 -9.35
CA VAL A 20 7.39 -6.24 -9.30
C VAL A 20 6.34 -7.32 -8.99
N CYS A 21 5.43 -7.06 -8.04
CA CYS A 21 4.33 -7.98 -7.74
C CYS A 21 3.42 -8.19 -8.97
N ILE A 22 3.06 -7.12 -9.69
CA ILE A 22 2.27 -7.20 -10.93
C ILE A 22 3.00 -8.04 -11.97
N ALA A 23 4.31 -7.82 -12.17
CA ALA A 23 5.11 -8.62 -13.11
C ALA A 23 5.11 -10.10 -12.75
N TRP A 24 5.25 -10.46 -11.48
CA TRP A 24 5.19 -11.85 -11.03
C TRP A 24 3.77 -12.44 -11.10
N LEU A 25 2.73 -11.63 -10.84
CA LEU A 25 1.35 -12.07 -11.02
C LEU A 25 1.05 -12.46 -12.47
N THR A 26 1.63 -11.78 -13.47
CA THR A 26 1.47 -12.19 -14.89
C THR A 26 2.05 -13.58 -15.19
N ARG A 27 3.02 -14.03 -14.40
CA ARG A 27 3.64 -15.34 -14.50
C ARG A 27 2.94 -16.41 -13.66
N SER A 28 1.95 -16.04 -12.85
CA SER A 28 1.14 -16.98 -12.08
C SER A 28 0.16 -17.75 -12.98
N THR A 29 -0.41 -18.83 -12.43
CA THR A 29 -1.36 -19.70 -13.17
C THR A 29 -2.57 -18.99 -13.75
N ALA A 30 -3.00 -17.84 -13.16
CA ALA A 30 -4.11 -17.02 -13.65
C ALA A 30 -3.67 -15.74 -14.39
N GLY A 31 -2.37 -15.50 -14.47
CA GLY A 31 -1.71 -14.58 -15.38
C GLY A 31 -2.25 -13.14 -15.34
N ARG A 32 -2.46 -12.57 -16.52
CA ARG A 32 -2.80 -11.17 -16.74
C ARG A 32 -4.07 -10.70 -16.02
N ARG A 33 -5.06 -11.58 -15.83
CA ARG A 33 -6.31 -11.20 -15.15
C ARG A 33 -6.08 -10.88 -13.67
N HIS A 34 -5.26 -11.66 -12.98
CA HIS A 34 -4.90 -11.40 -11.59
C HIS A 34 -4.07 -10.12 -11.47
N ALA A 35 -3.07 -9.95 -12.35
CA ALA A 35 -2.25 -8.74 -12.38
C ALA A 35 -3.09 -7.48 -12.60
N ALA A 36 -3.97 -7.48 -13.60
CA ALA A 36 -4.86 -6.36 -13.89
C ALA A 36 -5.87 -6.09 -12.76
N SER A 37 -6.47 -7.16 -12.20
CA SER A 37 -7.43 -7.01 -11.10
C SER A 37 -6.79 -6.37 -9.87
N TRP A 38 -5.60 -6.85 -9.46
CA TRP A 38 -4.91 -6.27 -8.31
C TRP A 38 -4.44 -4.83 -8.56
N ALA A 39 -3.90 -4.56 -9.76
CA ALA A 39 -3.49 -3.22 -10.15
C ALA A 39 -4.68 -2.22 -10.13
N LEU A 40 -5.85 -2.62 -10.62
CA LEU A 40 -7.06 -1.80 -10.59
C LEU A 40 -7.56 -1.56 -9.16
N MET A 41 -7.57 -2.58 -8.31
CA MET A 41 -7.96 -2.43 -6.90
C MET A 41 -6.99 -1.50 -6.16
N LEU A 42 -5.68 -1.64 -6.39
CA LEU A 42 -4.67 -0.76 -5.82
C LEU A 42 -4.85 0.68 -6.31
N ALA A 43 -5.05 0.87 -7.62
CA ALA A 43 -5.30 2.19 -8.22
C ALA A 43 -6.56 2.85 -7.65
N ALA A 44 -7.63 2.08 -7.44
CA ALA A 44 -8.86 2.58 -6.81
C ALA A 44 -8.60 3.04 -5.35
N GLY A 45 -7.84 2.27 -4.57
CA GLY A 45 -7.42 2.67 -3.23
C GLY A 45 -6.58 3.95 -3.23
N MET A 46 -5.63 4.06 -4.16
CA MET A 46 -4.81 5.27 -4.34
C MET A 46 -5.65 6.48 -4.75
N ALA A 47 -6.60 6.30 -5.66
CA ALA A 47 -7.51 7.36 -6.09
C ALA A 47 -8.38 7.87 -4.93
N LEU A 48 -8.88 6.96 -4.07
CA LEU A 48 -9.63 7.32 -2.88
C LEU A 48 -8.78 8.16 -1.91
N VAL A 49 -7.54 7.72 -1.63
CA VAL A 49 -6.60 8.48 -0.78
C VAL A 49 -6.29 9.84 -1.40
N GLY A 50 -5.99 9.88 -2.70
CA GLY A 50 -5.73 11.11 -3.45
C GLY A 50 -6.90 12.08 -3.36
N ALA A 51 -8.13 11.60 -3.56
CA ALA A 51 -9.34 12.40 -3.46
C ALA A 51 -9.49 13.05 -2.07
N THR A 52 -9.29 12.30 -0.97
CA THR A 52 -9.37 12.88 0.38
C THR A 52 -8.30 13.96 0.61
N LYS A 53 -7.08 13.74 0.12
CA LYS A 53 -5.99 14.70 0.23
C LYS A 53 -6.27 15.98 -0.57
N MET A 54 -6.75 15.84 -1.80
CA MET A 54 -7.10 16.99 -2.65
C MET A 54 -8.28 17.78 -2.07
N LEU A 55 -9.31 17.11 -1.53
CA LEU A 55 -10.44 17.77 -0.87
C LEU A 55 -10.02 18.52 0.39
N TYR A 56 -9.11 17.96 1.19
CA TYR A 56 -8.59 18.66 2.35
C TYR A 56 -7.72 19.86 1.94
N ALA A 57 -6.72 19.64 1.09
CA ALA A 57 -5.76 20.68 0.71
C ALA A 57 -6.42 21.80 -0.11
N GLY A 58 -7.34 21.48 -1.04
CA GLY A 58 -8.03 22.48 -1.86
C GLY A 58 -9.23 23.12 -1.19
N CYS A 59 -10.05 22.36 -0.47
CA CYS A 59 -11.35 22.81 0.05
C CYS A 59 -11.42 22.89 1.58
N GLY A 60 -10.42 22.38 2.31
CA GLY A 60 -10.40 22.35 3.78
C GLY A 60 -11.41 21.37 4.39
N VAL A 61 -11.85 20.35 3.61
CA VAL A 61 -12.81 19.35 4.08
C VAL A 61 -12.17 18.47 5.16
N GLN A 62 -12.77 18.43 6.35
CA GLN A 62 -12.29 17.62 7.48
C GLN A 62 -13.42 17.25 8.42
N ILE A 63 -13.25 16.15 9.18
CA ILE A 63 -14.17 15.73 10.24
C ILE A 63 -13.54 16.07 11.59
N ARG A 64 -13.83 17.29 12.10
CA ARG A 64 -13.20 17.84 13.31
C ARG A 64 -13.33 16.97 14.57
N PRO A 65 -14.49 16.36 14.89
CA PRO A 65 -14.65 15.59 16.14
C PRO A 65 -13.67 14.42 16.32
N ILE A 66 -13.19 13.86 15.21
CA ILE A 66 -12.25 12.72 15.22
C ILE A 66 -10.85 13.09 14.67
N HIS A 67 -10.60 14.37 14.47
CA HIS A 67 -9.35 14.90 13.89
C HIS A 67 -8.98 14.22 12.57
N PHE A 68 -9.99 13.89 11.73
CA PHE A 68 -9.78 13.24 10.44
C PHE A 68 -9.74 14.29 9.31
N ARG A 69 -8.61 14.39 8.63
CA ARG A 69 -8.39 15.29 7.50
C ARG A 69 -8.28 14.52 6.19
N VAL A 70 -7.45 13.45 6.20
CA VAL A 70 -7.11 12.68 5.00
C VAL A 70 -6.91 11.21 5.37
N ILE A 71 -7.04 10.32 4.40
CA ILE A 71 -6.64 8.92 4.57
C ILE A 71 -5.10 8.83 4.49
N SER A 72 -4.46 8.11 5.42
CA SER A 72 -3.01 7.90 5.40
C SER A 72 -2.59 7.08 4.19
N GLY A 73 -1.85 7.70 3.26
CA GLY A 73 -1.37 7.04 2.04
C GLY A 73 -0.31 5.98 2.31
N HIS A 74 0.64 6.24 3.24
CA HIS A 74 1.66 5.26 3.65
C HIS A 74 1.02 3.99 4.20
N THR A 75 0.05 4.15 5.11
CA THR A 75 -0.63 3.02 5.72
C THR A 75 -1.46 2.24 4.70
N MET A 76 -2.16 2.94 3.80
CA MET A 76 -2.94 2.30 2.74
C MET A 76 -2.04 1.49 1.79
N LEU A 77 -0.97 2.10 1.28
CA LEU A 77 -0.03 1.42 0.38
C LEU A 77 0.65 0.24 1.07
N ALA A 78 1.10 0.42 2.30
CA ALA A 78 1.71 -0.66 3.07
C ALA A 78 0.74 -1.84 3.25
N SER A 79 -0.50 -1.58 3.65
CA SER A 79 -1.51 -2.62 3.91
C SER A 79 -2.04 -3.28 2.62
N ALA A 80 -1.88 -2.65 1.46
CA ALA A 80 -2.23 -3.24 0.17
C ALA A 80 -1.08 -4.03 -0.46
N VAL A 81 0.17 -3.55 -0.31
CA VAL A 81 1.34 -4.08 -1.04
C VAL A 81 2.08 -5.15 -0.25
N TRP A 82 2.38 -4.93 1.05
CA TRP A 82 3.13 -5.91 1.85
C TRP A 82 2.46 -7.28 1.94
N PRO A 83 1.12 -7.40 2.07
CA PRO A 83 0.47 -8.71 1.99
C PRO A 83 0.77 -9.46 0.69
N MET A 84 0.78 -8.76 -0.46
CA MET A 84 1.12 -9.37 -1.75
C MET A 84 2.59 -9.78 -1.82
N VAL A 85 3.50 -8.92 -1.34
CA VAL A 85 4.94 -9.22 -1.22
C VAL A 85 5.16 -10.49 -0.40
N CYS A 86 4.57 -10.55 0.81
CA CYS A 86 4.69 -11.72 1.68
C CYS A 86 4.10 -12.99 1.05
N VAL A 87 2.94 -12.88 0.40
CA VAL A 87 2.32 -14.01 -0.29
C VAL A 87 3.21 -14.52 -1.42
N LEU A 88 3.72 -13.65 -2.29
CA LEU A 88 4.56 -14.05 -3.41
C LEU A 88 5.92 -14.61 -2.94
N ALA A 89 6.52 -14.02 -1.91
CA ALA A 89 7.82 -14.45 -1.39
C ALA A 89 7.73 -15.78 -0.63
N LEU A 90 6.67 -16.00 0.15
CA LEU A 90 6.57 -17.12 1.09
C LEU A 90 5.70 -18.28 0.59
N SER A 91 4.78 -18.06 -0.36
CA SER A 91 3.83 -19.09 -0.84
C SER A 91 4.37 -19.98 -1.97
N GLY A 92 5.63 -19.83 -2.36
CA GLY A 92 6.23 -20.61 -3.45
C GLY A 92 6.57 -22.06 -3.05
N GLY A 93 5.89 -23.06 -3.61
CA GLY A 93 6.39 -24.44 -3.79
C GLY A 93 6.25 -25.41 -2.63
N VAL A 94 5.76 -25.05 -1.48
CA VAL A 94 5.37 -26.04 -0.48
C VAL A 94 3.91 -26.37 -0.73
N GLN A 95 3.62 -27.64 -1.10
CA GLN A 95 2.26 -28.14 -0.93
C GLN A 95 1.88 -27.85 0.52
N PRO A 96 0.77 -27.17 0.81
CA PRO A 96 0.40 -26.93 2.19
C PRO A 96 0.22 -28.31 2.83
N ARG A 97 1.07 -28.64 3.80
CA ARG A 97 0.64 -29.61 4.81
C ARG A 97 -0.72 -29.12 5.26
N ALA A 98 -1.69 -30.01 5.36
CA ALA A 98 -3.08 -29.69 5.70
C ALA A 98 -3.25 -28.80 6.98
N SER A 99 -2.18 -28.60 7.73
CA SER A 99 -2.07 -27.85 8.97
C SER A 99 -1.37 -26.48 8.89
N SER A 100 -0.84 -26.04 7.72
CA SER A 100 -0.21 -24.72 7.64
C SER A 100 -1.26 -23.67 7.26
N PRO A 101 -1.52 -22.65 8.11
CA PRO A 101 -2.52 -21.64 7.80
C PRO A 101 -2.08 -20.83 6.56
N ARG A 102 -2.80 -21.01 5.45
CA ARG A 102 -2.61 -20.22 4.20
C ARG A 102 -2.72 -18.72 4.42
N SER A 103 -3.23 -18.32 5.59
CA SER A 103 -3.41 -16.94 6.03
C SER A 103 -2.14 -16.30 6.60
N LEU A 104 -1.09 -17.07 6.96
CA LEU A 104 0.08 -16.54 7.64
C LEU A 104 0.82 -15.44 6.85
N PRO A 105 1.20 -15.64 5.56
CA PRO A 105 1.88 -14.59 4.80
C PRO A 105 1.03 -13.32 4.65
N LEU A 106 -0.28 -13.51 4.43
CA LEU A 106 -1.24 -12.42 4.36
C LEU A 106 -1.31 -11.67 5.69
N GLY A 107 -1.43 -12.40 6.81
CA GLY A 107 -1.47 -11.84 8.16
C GLY A 107 -0.20 -11.06 8.52
N VAL A 108 0.98 -11.58 8.16
CA VAL A 108 2.27 -10.88 8.35
C VAL A 108 2.28 -9.56 7.60
N GLY A 109 1.87 -9.56 6.34
CA GLY A 109 1.82 -8.33 5.54
C GLY A 109 0.84 -7.29 6.09
N LEU A 110 -0.35 -7.72 6.56
CA LEU A 110 -1.32 -6.83 7.20
C LEU A 110 -0.81 -6.27 8.54
N ALA A 111 -0.09 -7.07 9.33
CA ALA A 111 0.54 -6.65 10.57
C ALA A 111 1.67 -5.63 10.32
N LEU A 112 2.47 -5.82 9.26
CA LEU A 112 3.45 -4.82 8.82
C LEU A 112 2.78 -3.51 8.44
N GLY A 113 1.68 -3.55 7.69
CA GLY A 113 0.89 -2.36 7.36
C GLY A 113 0.36 -1.64 8.60
N ALA A 114 -0.11 -2.38 9.62
CA ALA A 114 -0.53 -1.81 10.89
C ALA A 114 0.64 -1.18 11.66
N LEU A 115 1.81 -1.84 11.71
CA LEU A 115 3.02 -1.32 12.35
C LEU A 115 3.49 -0.02 11.69
N ILE A 116 3.46 0.05 10.35
CA ILE A 116 3.78 1.27 9.61
C ILE A 116 2.76 2.37 9.96
N GLY A 117 1.49 2.03 10.07
CA GLY A 117 0.46 2.96 10.53
C GLY A 117 0.76 3.52 11.92
N VAL A 118 1.12 2.66 12.88
CA VAL A 118 1.55 3.08 14.22
C VAL A 118 2.75 4.02 14.15
N ALA A 119 3.74 3.71 13.31
CA ALA A 119 4.90 4.57 13.11
C ALA A 119 4.50 5.97 12.62
N ARG A 120 3.51 6.08 11.72
CA ARG A 120 3.00 7.38 11.24
C ARG A 120 2.33 8.23 12.31
N VAL A 121 1.74 7.61 13.33
CA VAL A 121 1.20 8.33 14.49
C VAL A 121 2.32 8.84 15.38
N PHE A 122 3.34 8.01 15.65
CA PHE A 122 4.49 8.41 16.47
C PHE A 122 5.43 9.43 15.80
N ASP A 123 5.41 9.52 14.47
CA ASP A 123 6.10 10.57 13.70
C ASP A 123 5.26 11.86 13.59
N ASP A 124 4.12 11.97 14.28
CA ASP A 124 3.18 13.10 14.25
C ASP A 124 2.69 13.47 12.83
N ALA A 125 2.80 12.53 11.90
CA ALA A 125 2.46 12.76 10.50
C ALA A 125 0.97 12.56 10.21
N HIS A 126 0.29 11.70 10.98
CA HIS A 126 -1.11 11.36 10.85
C HIS A 126 -1.78 11.12 12.19
N THR A 127 -3.08 11.40 12.27
CA THR A 127 -3.90 11.04 13.42
C THR A 127 -4.26 9.54 13.41
N PRO A 128 -4.60 8.94 14.57
CA PRO A 128 -5.03 7.54 14.63
C PRO A 128 -6.21 7.22 13.68
N SER A 129 -7.17 8.13 13.55
CA SER A 129 -8.32 7.95 12.65
C SER A 129 -7.92 7.87 11.17
N GLU A 130 -6.95 8.68 10.75
CA GLU A 130 -6.41 8.71 9.40
C GLU A 130 -5.64 7.41 9.07
N VAL A 131 -4.90 6.90 10.05
CA VAL A 131 -4.14 5.65 9.95
C VAL A 131 -5.09 4.44 9.89
N VAL A 132 -6.09 4.40 10.77
CA VAL A 132 -7.11 3.32 10.76
C VAL A 132 -7.84 3.29 9.42
N ALA A 133 -8.24 4.44 8.88
CA ALA A 133 -8.87 4.53 7.56
C ALA A 133 -7.93 4.02 6.45
N GLY A 134 -6.64 4.40 6.48
CA GLY A 134 -5.64 3.92 5.54
C GLY A 134 -5.46 2.41 5.62
N TRP A 135 -5.35 1.86 6.84
CA TRP A 135 -5.23 0.42 7.06
C TRP A 135 -6.45 -0.35 6.57
N LEU A 136 -7.66 0.16 6.81
CA LEU A 136 -8.89 -0.47 6.35
C LEU A 136 -8.97 -0.50 4.82
N VAL A 137 -8.68 0.62 4.14
CA VAL A 137 -8.70 0.69 2.67
C VAL A 137 -7.66 -0.24 2.06
N GLY A 138 -6.40 -0.21 2.55
CA GLY A 138 -5.34 -1.08 2.04
C GLY A 138 -5.61 -2.56 2.31
N SER A 139 -6.10 -2.89 3.50
CA SER A 139 -6.51 -4.25 3.86
C SER A 139 -7.66 -4.74 2.99
N ALA A 140 -8.64 -3.87 2.69
CA ALA A 140 -9.73 -4.20 1.79
C ALA A 140 -9.23 -4.55 0.38
N VAL A 141 -8.24 -3.82 -0.15
CA VAL A 141 -7.58 -4.15 -1.43
C VAL A 141 -6.96 -5.55 -1.39
N ALA A 142 -6.16 -5.85 -0.36
CA ALA A 142 -5.49 -7.14 -0.23
C ALA A 142 -6.48 -8.29 -0.04
N LEU A 143 -7.44 -8.14 0.88
CA LEU A 143 -8.43 -9.16 1.23
C LEU A 143 -9.42 -9.41 0.09
N ALA A 144 -9.93 -8.36 -0.55
CA ALA A 144 -10.84 -8.49 -1.69
C ALA A 144 -10.18 -9.22 -2.86
N PHE A 145 -8.90 -8.92 -3.12
CA PHE A 145 -8.15 -9.64 -4.14
C PHE A 145 -8.02 -11.13 -3.77
N MET A 146 -7.59 -11.45 -2.54
CA MET A 146 -7.42 -12.84 -2.09
C MET A 146 -8.74 -13.59 -2.05
N TRP A 147 -9.83 -12.93 -1.63
CA TRP A 147 -11.16 -13.53 -1.63
C TRP A 147 -11.65 -13.84 -3.04
N ARG A 148 -11.45 -12.92 -3.99
CA ARG A 148 -11.94 -13.06 -5.36
C ARG A 148 -11.13 -14.04 -6.20
N HIS A 149 -9.82 -14.11 -5.97
CA HIS A 149 -8.87 -14.81 -6.85
C HIS A 149 -8.10 -15.94 -6.16
N GLY A 150 -8.22 -16.06 -4.83
CA GLY A 150 -7.41 -16.97 -4.04
C GLY A 150 -5.95 -16.49 -3.94
N THR A 151 -5.13 -17.33 -3.33
CA THR A 151 -3.70 -17.05 -3.14
C THR A 151 -2.96 -17.29 -4.46
N PRO A 152 -2.31 -16.28 -5.05
CA PRO A 152 -1.54 -16.46 -6.27
C PRO A 152 -0.35 -17.40 -6.02
N ARG A 153 -0.06 -18.25 -7.01
CA ARG A 153 1.05 -19.19 -6.97
C ARG A 153 1.99 -18.93 -8.13
N VAL A 154 3.25 -18.78 -7.81
CA VAL A 154 4.33 -18.72 -8.79
C VAL A 154 5.07 -20.06 -8.75
N ASP A 155 5.50 -20.56 -9.91
CA ASP A 155 6.23 -21.82 -10.04
C ASP A 155 7.46 -21.83 -9.10
N ALA A 156 7.70 -22.97 -8.46
CA ALA A 156 8.78 -23.17 -7.48
C ALA A 156 10.17 -22.79 -8.02
N ARG A 157 10.40 -23.00 -9.33
CA ARG A 157 11.68 -22.64 -10.01
C ARG A 157 11.99 -21.14 -9.95
N TYR A 158 10.98 -20.28 -9.80
CA TYR A 158 11.16 -18.83 -9.76
C TYR A 158 11.25 -18.25 -8.34
N ARG A 159 11.17 -19.06 -7.28
CA ARG A 159 11.14 -18.57 -5.89
C ARG A 159 12.32 -17.65 -5.54
N ALA A 160 13.53 -18.09 -5.88
CA ALA A 160 14.74 -17.31 -5.61
C ALA A 160 14.71 -15.98 -6.38
N LEU A 161 14.21 -15.99 -7.61
CA LEU A 161 14.08 -14.77 -8.42
C LEU A 161 12.99 -13.84 -7.87
N VAL A 162 11.86 -14.38 -7.41
CA VAL A 162 10.80 -13.59 -6.74
C VAL A 162 11.37 -12.91 -5.50
N ALA A 163 11.93 -13.70 -4.57
CA ALA A 163 12.48 -13.17 -3.33
C ALA A 163 13.63 -12.18 -3.60
N GLY A 164 14.56 -12.53 -4.49
CA GLY A 164 15.69 -11.69 -4.87
C GLY A 164 15.27 -10.37 -5.50
N SER A 165 14.30 -10.37 -6.42
CA SER A 165 13.79 -9.14 -7.05
C SER A 165 13.07 -8.23 -6.05
N LEU A 166 12.26 -8.81 -5.15
CA LEU A 166 11.58 -8.04 -4.10
C LEU A 166 12.58 -7.44 -3.12
N LEU A 167 13.58 -8.20 -2.68
CA LEU A 167 14.65 -7.71 -1.81
C LEU A 167 15.50 -6.63 -2.48
N ALA A 168 15.89 -6.82 -3.74
CA ALA A 168 16.69 -5.85 -4.48
C ALA A 168 15.96 -4.51 -4.63
N VAL A 169 14.66 -4.55 -4.97
CA VAL A 169 13.84 -3.34 -5.06
C VAL A 169 13.66 -2.70 -3.69
N SER A 170 13.42 -3.48 -2.63
CA SER A 170 13.34 -2.95 -1.27
C SER A 170 14.62 -2.23 -0.87
N ALA A 171 15.79 -2.86 -1.09
CA ALA A 171 17.08 -2.26 -0.77
C ALA A 171 17.37 -0.99 -1.58
N ALA A 172 17.03 -0.98 -2.88
CA ALA A 172 17.25 0.17 -3.75
C ALA A 172 16.33 1.35 -3.46
N ALA A 173 15.12 1.09 -2.98
CA ALA A 173 14.10 2.10 -2.74
C ALA A 173 14.05 2.60 -1.28
N TYR A 174 14.67 1.88 -0.34
CA TYR A 174 14.66 2.23 1.08
C TYR A 174 15.26 3.62 1.33
N GLY A 175 14.60 4.41 2.17
CA GLY A 175 15.04 5.78 2.50
C GLY A 175 14.80 6.82 1.39
N ARG A 176 14.15 6.43 0.28
CA ARG A 176 13.70 7.37 -0.76
C ARG A 176 12.29 7.84 -0.48
N HIS A 177 12.00 9.10 -0.77
CA HIS A 177 10.68 9.70 -0.57
C HIS A 177 10.09 10.15 -1.89
N ALA A 178 8.81 9.81 -2.11
CA ALA A 178 8.08 10.24 -3.30
C ALA A 178 7.52 11.65 -3.10
N PRO A 179 7.67 12.58 -4.07
CA PRO A 179 7.21 13.97 -3.96
C PRO A 179 5.69 14.12 -4.17
N ILE A 180 4.90 13.10 -3.83
CA ILE A 180 3.45 13.08 -4.07
C ILE A 180 2.74 14.17 -3.26
N GLN A 181 3.17 14.40 -2.02
CA GLN A 181 2.56 15.41 -1.16
C GLN A 181 2.78 16.82 -1.73
N ALA A 182 3.99 17.13 -2.18
CA ALA A 182 4.29 18.41 -2.83
C ALA A 182 3.46 18.64 -4.10
N ALA A 183 3.26 17.58 -4.89
CA ALA A 183 2.39 17.66 -6.07
C ALA A 183 0.93 17.94 -5.70
N ILE A 184 0.40 17.30 -4.65
CA ILE A 184 -0.96 17.55 -4.17
C ILE A 184 -1.12 19.00 -3.71
N GLU A 185 -0.16 19.52 -2.94
CA GLU A 185 -0.18 20.92 -2.45
C GLU A 185 -0.10 21.93 -3.60
N LEU A 186 0.65 21.62 -4.65
CA LEU A 186 0.79 22.48 -5.82
C LEU A 186 -0.51 22.55 -6.65
N TYR A 187 -1.21 21.41 -6.84
CA TYR A 187 -2.36 21.32 -7.74
C TYR A 187 -3.73 21.47 -7.04
N SER A 188 -3.81 21.24 -5.72
CA SER A 188 -5.09 21.26 -4.99
C SER A 188 -5.78 22.63 -4.91
N PRO A 189 -5.08 23.81 -4.86
CA PRO A 189 -5.74 25.12 -4.81
C PRO A 189 -6.68 25.38 -6.00
N PHE A 190 -6.41 24.74 -7.17
CA PHE A 190 -7.24 24.89 -8.36
C PHE A 190 -8.64 24.29 -8.23
N LEU A 191 -8.87 23.37 -7.28
CA LEU A 191 -10.13 22.65 -7.17
C LEU A 191 -11.29 23.47 -6.57
N CYS A 192 -11.01 24.33 -5.60
CA CYS A 192 -12.06 25.10 -4.90
C CYS A 192 -11.89 26.62 -5.00
N GLY A 193 -11.23 27.09 -6.08
CA GLY A 193 -11.15 28.52 -6.39
C GLY A 193 -10.41 29.36 -5.33
N ARG A 194 -9.60 28.77 -4.48
CA ARG A 194 -8.80 29.49 -3.45
C ARG A 194 -7.59 30.21 -4.06
N PHE A 195 -7.73 30.70 -5.30
CA PHE A 195 -6.76 31.60 -5.92
C PHE A 195 -6.76 33.01 -5.34
N ALA A 196 -7.70 33.33 -4.48
CA ALA A 196 -7.82 34.66 -3.93
C ALA A 196 -7.28 34.68 -2.51
N PHE A 197 -6.28 35.52 -2.35
CA PHE A 197 -5.78 36.07 -1.08
C PHE A 197 -4.82 35.19 -0.26
N GLN A 198 -3.55 35.13 -0.70
CA GLN A 198 -2.48 35.41 0.27
C GLN A 198 -2.11 36.89 0.13
N PRO A 199 -2.31 37.71 1.20
CA PRO A 199 -1.76 39.04 1.25
C PRO A 199 -0.23 38.99 1.39
#